data_42d93673c09b6d08dbe3a5267e6bf2bd
#
_entry.id   42d93673c09b6d08dbe3a5267e6bf2bd
#
_cell.length_a   1.000
_cell.length_b   1.000
_cell.length_c   1.000
_cell.angle_alpha   90.00
_cell.angle_beta   90.00
_cell.angle_gamma   90.00
#
_symmetry.space_group_name_H-M   'P 1'
#
loop_
_entity.id
_entity.type
_entity.pdbx_description
1 polymer ?
#
loop_
_entity_poly.entity_id
_entity_poly.type
_entity_poly.pdbx_seq_one_letter_code
_entity_poly.pdbx_strand_id
1 'polypeptide(L)'
;MSLLFGTTAIGFVLLTALFYGLVLRHLRAALVKTGWTEEKQKRIRTGAFITIMVWSILVAAVALTGLAGKFELFPLNIAPMLFIPLAGILWITFSARTKEILKHVPIRALTSLQVFRVFVEILLWMLFIQNLLPEQMTFEGRNFDILAGITAPLMAYFFSENRRVMIVWNLLSLALLINIVTIAILSMPSPFRVFFNEPGNTIVTTFPFIFLPTFLVPLAYGLHFFSLRKLLMKE
;
A
#
# COMPACT_ATOMS: atom_id res chain seq x y z
N MET A 1 26.77 9.09 1.76
CA MET A 1 25.53 8.31 2.05
C MET A 1 25.92 7.19 2.96
N SER A 2 25.24 6.99 4.10
CA SER A 2 25.54 5.88 5.00
C SER A 2 25.15 4.54 4.33
N LEU A 3 25.85 3.46 4.68
CA LEU A 3 25.50 2.10 4.20
C LEU A 3 24.04 1.76 4.55
N LEU A 4 23.59 2.15 5.74
CA LEU A 4 22.25 1.92 6.22
C LEU A 4 21.19 2.64 5.36
N PHE A 5 21.46 3.88 4.93
CA PHE A 5 20.56 4.60 4.03
C PHE A 5 20.42 3.89 2.68
N GLY A 6 21.55 3.47 2.09
CA GLY A 6 21.56 2.72 0.85
C GLY A 6 20.77 1.42 0.96
N THR A 7 20.97 0.66 2.04
CA THR A 7 20.22 -0.58 2.32
C THR A 7 18.72 -0.32 2.45
N THR A 8 18.33 0.73 3.16
CA THR A 8 16.91 1.09 3.32
C THR A 8 16.27 1.48 1.97
N ALA A 9 16.96 2.30 1.19
CA ALA A 9 16.49 2.72 -0.14
C ALA A 9 16.33 1.52 -1.09
N ILE A 10 17.31 0.63 -1.15
CA ILE A 10 17.25 -0.62 -1.92
C ILE A 10 16.10 -1.50 -1.42
N GLY A 11 15.90 -1.59 -0.10
CA GLY A 11 14.80 -2.33 0.50
C GLY A 11 13.43 -1.85 0.00
N PHE A 12 13.18 -0.53 -0.05
CA PHE A 12 11.95 0.04 -0.61
C PHE A 12 11.77 -0.30 -2.09
N VAL A 13 12.82 -0.22 -2.90
CA VAL A 13 12.76 -0.58 -4.33
C VAL A 13 12.43 -2.06 -4.50
N LEU A 14 13.15 -2.94 -3.80
CA LEU A 14 12.95 -4.39 -3.89
C LEU A 14 11.56 -4.80 -3.40
N LEU A 15 11.09 -4.24 -2.28
CA LEU A 15 9.76 -4.50 -1.74
C LEU A 15 8.69 -4.07 -2.75
N THR A 16 8.81 -2.88 -3.32
CA THR A 16 7.88 -2.35 -4.33
C THR A 16 7.85 -3.25 -5.57
N ALA A 17 9.02 -3.60 -6.12
CA ALA A 17 9.14 -4.47 -7.29
C ALA A 17 8.57 -5.87 -7.04
N LEU A 18 8.85 -6.46 -5.87
CA LEU A 18 8.30 -7.76 -5.46
C LEU A 18 6.78 -7.73 -5.46
N PHE A 19 6.17 -6.70 -4.85
CA PHE A 19 4.72 -6.62 -4.74
C PHE A 19 4.05 -6.23 -6.06
N TYR A 20 4.70 -5.51 -6.97
CA TYR A 20 4.25 -5.39 -8.35
C TYR A 20 4.15 -6.77 -9.01
N GLY A 21 5.20 -7.57 -8.91
CA GLY A 21 5.23 -8.92 -9.46
C GLY A 21 4.14 -9.83 -8.87
N LEU A 22 3.97 -9.80 -7.54
CA LEU A 22 2.97 -10.61 -6.84
C LEU A 22 1.54 -10.22 -7.23
N VAL A 23 1.21 -8.93 -7.29
CA VAL A 23 -0.11 -8.44 -7.73
C VAL A 23 -0.41 -8.91 -9.15
N LEU A 24 0.53 -8.74 -10.10
CA LEU A 24 0.35 -9.17 -11.47
C LEU A 24 0.24 -10.70 -11.61
N ARG A 25 1.01 -11.44 -10.82
CA ARG A 25 0.94 -12.92 -10.76
C ARG A 25 -0.43 -13.40 -10.26
N HIS A 26 -0.92 -12.83 -9.15
CA HIS A 26 -2.23 -13.19 -8.61
C HIS A 26 -3.38 -12.79 -9.55
N LEU A 27 -3.27 -11.61 -10.19
CA LEU A 27 -4.22 -11.17 -11.21
C LEU A 27 -4.25 -12.17 -12.38
N ARG A 28 -3.09 -12.57 -12.90
CA ARG A 28 -3.00 -13.57 -13.98
C ARG A 28 -3.64 -14.90 -13.56
N ALA A 29 -3.31 -15.40 -12.38
CA ALA A 29 -3.85 -16.66 -11.88
C ALA A 29 -5.37 -16.63 -11.71
N ALA A 30 -5.93 -15.50 -11.29
CA ALA A 30 -7.37 -15.31 -11.19
C ALA A 30 -8.04 -15.21 -12.56
N LEU A 31 -7.45 -14.45 -13.50
CA LEU A 31 -7.99 -14.27 -14.85
C LEU A 31 -8.12 -15.59 -15.61
N VAL A 32 -7.14 -16.50 -15.51
CA VAL A 32 -7.21 -17.84 -16.14
C VAL A 32 -8.45 -18.61 -15.69
N LYS A 33 -8.90 -18.40 -14.45
CA LYS A 33 -10.07 -19.12 -13.88
C LYS A 33 -11.42 -18.48 -14.22
N THR A 34 -11.44 -17.27 -14.84
CA THR A 34 -12.71 -16.58 -15.16
C THR A 34 -13.45 -17.16 -16.38
N GLY A 35 -12.82 -18.01 -17.17
CA GLY A 35 -13.37 -18.48 -18.44
C GLY A 35 -13.42 -17.40 -19.54
N TRP A 36 -12.85 -16.22 -19.34
CA TRP A 36 -12.78 -15.16 -20.34
C TRP A 36 -11.80 -15.51 -21.47
N THR A 37 -12.04 -14.98 -22.68
CA THR A 37 -11.16 -15.19 -23.84
C THR A 37 -9.73 -14.74 -23.51
N GLU A 38 -8.74 -15.38 -24.12
CA GLU A 38 -7.33 -15.04 -23.93
C GLU A 38 -7.02 -13.57 -24.27
N GLU A 39 -7.66 -13.04 -25.30
CA GLU A 39 -7.53 -11.64 -25.70
C GLU A 39 -7.99 -10.69 -24.58
N LYS A 40 -9.15 -10.96 -23.95
CA LYS A 40 -9.66 -10.18 -22.82
C LYS A 40 -8.75 -10.28 -21.60
N GLN A 41 -8.26 -11.47 -21.27
CA GLN A 41 -7.32 -11.69 -20.17
C GLN A 41 -6.01 -10.91 -20.41
N LYS A 42 -5.44 -11.01 -21.64
CA LYS A 42 -4.24 -10.28 -22.05
C LYS A 42 -4.44 -8.78 -21.92
N ARG A 43 -5.55 -8.23 -22.45
CA ARG A 43 -5.88 -6.80 -22.36
C ARG A 43 -5.92 -6.30 -20.92
N ILE A 44 -6.57 -7.03 -19.99
CA ILE A 44 -6.64 -6.64 -18.58
C ILE A 44 -5.25 -6.67 -17.94
N ARG A 45 -4.48 -7.74 -18.16
CA ARG A 45 -3.13 -7.90 -17.60
C ARG A 45 -2.18 -6.82 -18.11
N THR A 46 -2.18 -6.57 -19.42
CA THR A 46 -1.33 -5.55 -20.05
C THR A 46 -1.76 -4.16 -19.58
N GLY A 47 -3.06 -3.89 -19.50
CA GLY A 47 -3.57 -2.63 -18.95
C GLY A 47 -3.13 -2.39 -17.51
N ALA A 48 -3.25 -3.39 -16.64
CA ALA A 48 -2.79 -3.28 -15.25
C ALA A 48 -1.27 -3.02 -15.17
N PHE A 49 -0.47 -3.76 -15.95
CA PHE A 49 0.98 -3.56 -16.03
C PHE A 49 1.34 -2.12 -16.48
N ILE A 50 0.75 -1.65 -17.58
CA ILE A 50 1.01 -0.31 -18.13
C ILE A 50 0.61 0.75 -17.09
N THR A 51 -0.57 0.62 -16.45
CA THR A 51 -1.04 1.57 -15.44
C THR A 51 -0.04 1.65 -14.28
N ILE A 52 0.42 0.53 -13.75
CA ILE A 52 1.41 0.48 -12.66
C ILE A 52 2.73 1.13 -13.11
N MET A 53 3.23 0.82 -14.31
CA MET A 53 4.50 1.35 -14.80
C MET A 53 4.43 2.85 -15.06
N VAL A 54 3.40 3.33 -15.75
CA VAL A 54 3.20 4.76 -16.03
C VAL A 54 3.08 5.54 -14.73
N TRP A 55 2.29 5.03 -13.78
CA TRP A 55 2.17 5.65 -12.46
C TRP A 55 3.51 5.71 -11.72
N SER A 56 4.26 4.61 -11.71
CA SER A 56 5.56 4.54 -11.03
C SER A 56 6.59 5.51 -11.64
N ILE A 57 6.62 5.63 -12.98
CA ILE A 57 7.50 6.57 -13.67
C ILE A 57 7.10 8.01 -13.33
N LEU A 58 5.80 8.31 -13.34
CA LEU A 58 5.29 9.64 -13.01
C LEU A 58 5.70 10.06 -11.60
N VAL A 59 5.41 9.22 -10.59
CA VAL A 59 5.72 9.57 -9.19
C VAL A 59 7.22 9.62 -8.93
N ALA A 60 8.02 8.75 -9.56
CA ALA A 60 9.47 8.80 -9.50
C ALA A 60 10.01 10.11 -10.10
N ALA A 61 9.50 10.54 -11.26
CA ALA A 61 9.89 11.80 -11.88
C ALA A 61 9.55 13.00 -10.98
N VAL A 62 8.34 13.04 -10.39
CA VAL A 62 7.93 14.09 -9.46
C VAL A 62 8.81 14.12 -8.22
N ALA A 63 9.21 12.97 -7.67
CA ALA A 63 10.12 12.90 -6.53
C ALA A 63 11.54 13.38 -6.90
N LEU A 64 12.07 12.93 -8.04
CA LEU A 64 13.41 13.29 -8.51
C LEU A 64 13.56 14.79 -8.88
N THR A 65 12.46 15.44 -9.32
CA THR A 65 12.46 16.90 -9.54
C THR A 65 12.34 17.72 -8.25
N GLY A 66 12.12 17.04 -7.11
CA GLY A 66 11.90 17.71 -5.82
C GLY A 66 10.53 18.36 -5.66
N LEU A 67 9.64 18.23 -6.66
CA LEU A 67 8.31 18.88 -6.63
C LEU A 67 7.45 18.34 -5.47
N ALA A 68 7.51 17.04 -5.18
CA ALA A 68 6.80 16.44 -4.05
C ALA A 68 7.21 17.01 -2.69
N GLY A 69 8.46 17.48 -2.56
CA GLY A 69 9.00 18.07 -1.34
C GLY A 69 8.72 19.58 -1.17
N LYS A 70 8.05 20.24 -2.12
CA LYS A 70 7.69 21.66 -2.05
C LYS A 70 6.43 21.85 -1.21
N PHE A 71 6.60 21.93 0.11
CA PHE A 71 5.47 22.02 1.05
C PHE A 71 4.75 23.37 1.01
N GLU A 72 5.31 24.39 0.35
CA GLU A 72 4.58 25.63 0.05
C GLU A 72 3.36 25.38 -0.88
N LEU A 73 3.41 24.29 -1.66
CA LEU A 73 2.32 23.86 -2.55
C LEU A 73 1.32 22.91 -1.87
N PHE A 74 1.46 22.65 -0.56
CA PHE A 74 0.56 21.73 0.14
C PHE A 74 -0.90 22.19 0.04
N PRO A 75 -1.85 21.27 -0.23
CA PRO A 75 -1.73 19.82 -0.35
C PRO A 75 -1.42 19.31 -1.77
N LEU A 76 -1.29 20.18 -2.76
CA LEU A 76 -1.17 19.80 -4.18
C LEU A 76 0.13 19.06 -4.50
N ASN A 77 1.17 19.22 -3.69
CA ASN A 77 2.45 18.56 -3.88
C ASN A 77 2.41 17.04 -3.64
N ILE A 78 1.55 16.56 -2.72
CA ILE A 78 1.52 15.13 -2.32
C ILE A 78 0.11 14.51 -2.38
N ALA A 79 -0.94 15.27 -2.14
CA ALA A 79 -2.30 14.75 -2.08
C ALA A 79 -2.73 14.02 -3.37
N PRO A 80 -2.49 14.51 -4.58
CA PRO A 80 -2.83 13.80 -5.80
C PRO A 80 -2.15 12.43 -5.89
N MET A 81 -0.91 12.32 -5.42
CA MET A 81 -0.13 11.07 -5.47
C MET A 81 -0.65 10.01 -4.51
N LEU A 82 -1.31 10.39 -3.42
CA LEU A 82 -1.98 9.49 -2.49
C LEU A 82 -3.42 9.19 -2.92
N PHE A 83 -4.19 10.23 -3.24
CA PHE A 83 -5.64 10.09 -3.44
C PHE A 83 -6.04 9.56 -4.82
N ILE A 84 -5.27 9.82 -5.88
CA ILE A 84 -5.56 9.27 -7.21
C ILE A 84 -5.53 7.73 -7.21
N PRO A 85 -4.47 7.05 -6.71
CA PRO A 85 -4.47 5.60 -6.67
C PRO A 85 -5.50 5.03 -5.71
N LEU A 86 -5.78 5.70 -4.57
CA LEU A 86 -6.84 5.27 -3.65
C LEU A 86 -8.23 5.35 -4.30
N ALA A 87 -8.55 6.45 -4.97
CA ALA A 87 -9.81 6.61 -5.69
C ALA A 87 -9.93 5.58 -6.83
N GLY A 88 -8.84 5.35 -7.57
CA GLY A 88 -8.78 4.33 -8.61
C GLY A 88 -9.03 2.92 -8.07
N ILE A 89 -8.39 2.55 -6.97
CA ILE A 89 -8.59 1.25 -6.30
C ILE A 89 -10.04 1.13 -5.79
N LEU A 90 -10.58 2.17 -5.17
CA LEU A 90 -11.95 2.18 -4.69
C LEU A 90 -12.93 1.98 -5.85
N TRP A 91 -12.75 2.73 -6.94
CA TRP A 91 -13.58 2.59 -8.13
C TRP A 91 -13.48 1.18 -8.76
N ILE A 92 -12.26 0.67 -8.93
CA ILE A 92 -12.03 -0.68 -9.45
C ILE A 92 -12.68 -1.71 -8.50
N THR A 93 -12.59 -1.52 -7.18
CA THR A 93 -13.18 -2.44 -6.19
C THR A 93 -14.65 -2.67 -6.48
N PHE A 94 -15.43 -1.67 -6.83
CA PHE A 94 -16.87 -1.82 -7.07
C PHE A 94 -17.24 -2.19 -8.52
N SER A 95 -16.27 -2.33 -9.43
CA SER A 95 -16.55 -2.70 -10.81
C SER A 95 -17.10 -4.14 -10.95
N ALA A 96 -17.95 -4.38 -11.95
CA ALA A 96 -18.45 -5.71 -12.25
C ALA A 96 -17.33 -6.69 -12.65
N ARG A 97 -16.28 -6.19 -13.31
CA ARG A 97 -15.11 -7.00 -13.70
C ARG A 97 -14.37 -7.51 -12.48
N THR A 98 -14.14 -6.64 -11.49
CA THR A 98 -13.48 -7.04 -10.23
C THR A 98 -14.33 -8.02 -9.45
N LYS A 99 -15.66 -7.87 -9.44
CA LYS A 99 -16.55 -8.85 -8.81
C LYS A 99 -16.32 -10.25 -9.38
N GLU A 100 -16.21 -10.38 -10.70
CA GLU A 100 -15.97 -11.68 -11.34
C GLU A 100 -14.58 -12.23 -11.02
N ILE A 101 -13.54 -11.41 -11.09
CA ILE A 101 -12.17 -11.80 -10.76
C ILE A 101 -12.09 -12.29 -9.30
N LEU A 102 -12.71 -11.57 -8.36
CA LEU A 102 -12.67 -11.87 -6.93
C LEU A 102 -13.31 -13.22 -6.58
N LYS A 103 -14.25 -13.74 -7.36
CA LYS A 103 -14.78 -15.11 -7.16
C LYS A 103 -13.65 -16.15 -7.19
N HIS A 104 -12.62 -15.91 -7.99
CA HIS A 104 -11.50 -16.82 -8.23
C HIS A 104 -10.23 -16.50 -7.39
N VAL A 105 -10.25 -15.43 -6.60
CA VAL A 105 -9.15 -15.08 -5.69
C VAL A 105 -9.49 -15.60 -4.29
N PRO A 106 -8.70 -16.52 -3.69
CA PRO A 106 -8.97 -16.98 -2.33
C PRO A 106 -8.73 -15.86 -1.30
N ILE A 107 -9.54 -15.77 -0.25
CA ILE A 107 -9.37 -14.84 0.86
C ILE A 107 -7.97 -14.98 1.45
N ARG A 108 -7.51 -16.22 1.61
CA ARG A 108 -6.16 -16.53 2.09
C ARG A 108 -5.06 -15.77 1.32
N ALA A 109 -5.18 -15.66 -0.01
CA ALA A 109 -4.17 -14.95 -0.82
C ALA A 109 -4.19 -13.43 -0.58
N LEU A 110 -5.38 -12.81 -0.50
CA LEU A 110 -5.51 -11.38 -0.21
C LEU A 110 -4.98 -11.04 1.18
N THR A 111 -5.25 -11.90 2.16
CA THR A 111 -4.84 -11.70 3.54
C THR A 111 -3.34 -11.91 3.72
N SER A 112 -2.77 -13.01 3.18
CA SER A 112 -1.32 -13.28 3.32
C SER A 112 -0.46 -12.20 2.69
N LEU A 113 -0.92 -11.55 1.63
CA LEU A 113 -0.18 -10.45 1.02
C LEU A 113 0.01 -9.26 1.96
N GLN A 114 -0.83 -9.07 3.00
CA GLN A 114 -0.66 -7.99 3.98
C GLN A 114 0.61 -8.12 4.84
N VAL A 115 1.30 -9.26 4.80
CA VAL A 115 2.58 -9.47 5.49
C VAL A 115 3.64 -8.43 5.11
N PHE A 116 3.54 -7.81 3.92
CA PHE A 116 4.50 -6.80 3.49
C PHE A 116 4.58 -5.60 4.45
N ARG A 117 3.52 -5.34 5.22
CA ARG A 117 3.48 -4.25 6.21
C ARG A 117 4.56 -4.43 7.28
N VAL A 118 4.92 -5.66 7.64
CA VAL A 118 6.06 -5.92 8.54
C VAL A 118 7.35 -5.38 7.93
N PHE A 119 7.58 -5.66 6.65
CA PHE A 119 8.80 -5.18 5.98
C PHE A 119 8.81 -3.66 5.82
N VAL A 120 7.64 -3.05 5.53
CA VAL A 120 7.49 -1.60 5.51
C VAL A 120 7.86 -1.00 6.86
N GLU A 121 7.34 -1.57 7.97
CA GLU A 121 7.61 -1.07 9.32
C GLU A 121 9.10 -1.18 9.70
N ILE A 122 9.75 -2.27 9.32
CA ILE A 122 11.20 -2.41 9.52
C ILE A 122 11.97 -1.32 8.74
N LEU A 123 11.58 -1.06 7.48
CA LEU A 123 12.21 -0.04 6.67
C LEU A 123 11.95 1.38 7.20
N LEU A 124 10.76 1.65 7.75
CA LEU A 124 10.44 2.92 8.42
C LEU A 124 11.27 3.08 9.70
N TRP A 125 11.40 2.02 10.48
CA TRP A 125 12.25 2.02 11.67
C TRP A 125 13.72 2.26 11.31
N MET A 126 14.22 1.67 10.22
CA MET A 126 15.57 1.95 9.72
C MET A 126 15.76 3.42 9.32
N LEU A 127 14.73 4.12 8.84
CA LEU A 127 14.78 5.56 8.59
C LEU A 127 14.79 6.36 9.89
N PHE A 128 14.00 5.93 10.87
CA PHE A 128 13.91 6.58 12.19
C PHE A 128 15.25 6.57 12.92
N ILE A 129 15.95 5.43 13.02
CA ILE A 129 17.25 5.34 13.69
C ILE A 129 18.36 6.13 12.98
N GLN A 130 18.10 6.59 11.74
CA GLN A 130 18.97 7.50 10.98
C GLN A 130 18.56 8.97 11.13
N ASN A 131 17.60 9.29 12.00
CA ASN A 131 17.02 10.63 12.15
C ASN A 131 16.45 11.20 10.81
N LEU A 132 15.84 10.36 9.98
CA LEU A 132 15.22 10.73 8.71
C LEU A 132 13.68 10.65 8.76
N LEU A 133 13.13 10.05 9.81
CA LEU A 133 11.71 9.86 10.01
C LEU A 133 11.36 10.10 11.49
N PRO A 134 10.22 10.75 11.83
CA PRO A 134 9.86 10.98 13.22
C PRO A 134 9.34 9.68 13.90
N GLU A 135 9.59 9.56 15.21
CA GLU A 135 9.28 8.40 16.03
C GLU A 135 7.82 7.93 15.91
N GLN A 136 6.86 8.86 15.90
CA GLN A 136 5.43 8.53 15.85
C GLN A 136 5.00 7.77 14.59
N MET A 137 5.83 7.73 13.57
CA MET A 137 5.60 6.96 12.34
C MET A 137 6.15 5.52 12.40
N THR A 138 6.74 5.12 13.52
CA THR A 138 7.30 3.78 13.72
C THR A 138 6.53 3.01 14.78
N PHE A 139 6.77 1.72 14.87
CA PHE A 139 6.19 0.85 15.91
C PHE A 139 6.70 1.17 17.32
N GLU A 140 7.81 1.91 17.48
CA GLU A 140 8.26 2.45 18.77
C GLU A 140 7.38 3.61 19.24
N GLY A 141 6.74 4.32 18.30
CA GLY A 141 5.84 5.42 18.60
C GLY A 141 4.35 5.05 18.54
N ARG A 142 3.64 5.51 17.50
CA ARG A 142 2.18 5.37 17.38
C ARG A 142 1.72 4.55 16.18
N ASN A 143 2.64 3.92 15.46
CA ASN A 143 2.33 3.10 14.30
C ASN A 143 2.13 1.63 14.70
N PHE A 144 0.90 1.25 14.93
CA PHE A 144 0.52 -0.13 15.24
C PHE A 144 0.23 -0.98 13.99
N ASP A 145 0.55 -0.48 12.79
CA ASP A 145 0.27 -1.13 11.52
C ASP A 145 1.02 -2.47 11.35
N ILE A 146 2.16 -2.60 12.03
CA ILE A 146 2.93 -3.85 12.09
C ILE A 146 2.09 -5.04 12.59
N LEU A 147 1.12 -4.80 13.50
CA LEU A 147 0.25 -5.86 14.04
C LEU A 147 -0.60 -6.50 12.93
N ALA A 148 -1.09 -5.70 12.00
CA ALA A 148 -1.81 -6.24 10.84
C ALA A 148 -0.91 -7.09 9.96
N GLY A 149 0.35 -6.68 9.75
CA GLY A 149 1.34 -7.46 9.01
C GLY A 149 1.69 -8.80 9.67
N ILE A 150 1.94 -8.79 10.99
CA ILE A 150 2.31 -10.00 11.77
C ILE A 150 1.13 -10.98 11.83
N THR A 151 -0.08 -10.47 12.05
CA THR A 151 -1.27 -11.32 12.17
C THR A 151 -1.79 -11.83 10.82
N ALA A 152 -1.44 -11.18 9.70
CA ALA A 152 -1.93 -11.55 8.38
C ALA A 152 -1.69 -13.03 8.00
N PRO A 153 -0.48 -13.60 8.14
CA PRO A 153 -0.26 -15.01 7.81
C PRO A 153 -1.02 -15.95 8.77
N LEU A 154 -1.17 -15.59 10.04
CA LEU A 154 -1.95 -16.38 11.01
C LEU A 154 -3.43 -16.39 10.64
N MET A 155 -3.99 -15.23 10.33
CA MET A 155 -5.38 -15.08 9.88
C MET A 155 -5.63 -15.81 8.58
N ALA A 156 -4.69 -15.74 7.64
CA ALA A 156 -4.78 -16.44 6.36
C ALA A 156 -4.76 -17.95 6.53
N TYR A 157 -3.99 -18.47 7.48
CA TYR A 157 -3.84 -19.92 7.67
C TYR A 157 -4.98 -20.51 8.50
N PHE A 158 -5.32 -19.90 9.65
CA PHE A 158 -6.23 -20.49 10.63
C PHE A 158 -7.70 -20.05 10.45
N PHE A 159 -7.95 -18.85 9.88
CA PHE A 159 -9.27 -18.21 9.92
C PHE A 159 -9.83 -17.84 8.55
N SER A 160 -9.15 -18.16 7.44
CA SER A 160 -9.59 -17.77 6.09
C SER A 160 -11.00 -18.24 5.73
N GLU A 161 -11.47 -19.34 6.32
CA GLU A 161 -12.83 -19.89 6.13
C GLU A 161 -13.87 -19.25 7.07
N ASN A 162 -13.44 -18.56 8.13
CA ASN A 162 -14.36 -17.92 9.06
C ASN A 162 -14.67 -16.48 8.62
N ARG A 163 -15.77 -16.33 7.88
CA ARG A 163 -16.21 -15.06 7.32
C ARG A 163 -16.29 -13.93 8.36
N ARG A 164 -16.86 -14.20 9.56
CA ARG A 164 -17.05 -13.17 10.59
C ARG A 164 -15.71 -12.68 11.14
N VAL A 165 -14.84 -13.61 11.49
CA VAL A 165 -13.49 -13.30 12.00
C VAL A 165 -12.69 -12.50 10.95
N MET A 166 -12.78 -12.91 9.66
CA MET A 166 -12.07 -12.21 8.60
C MET A 166 -12.61 -10.80 8.34
N ILE A 167 -13.92 -10.57 8.46
CA ILE A 167 -14.48 -9.21 8.38
C ILE A 167 -13.96 -8.34 9.52
N VAL A 168 -14.03 -8.82 10.77
CA VAL A 168 -13.55 -8.07 11.94
C VAL A 168 -12.06 -7.74 11.81
N TRP A 169 -11.25 -8.73 11.45
CA TRP A 169 -9.82 -8.51 11.25
C TRP A 169 -9.53 -7.47 10.15
N ASN A 170 -10.22 -7.54 9.00
CA ASN A 170 -10.05 -6.55 7.93
C ASN A 170 -10.42 -5.14 8.39
N LEU A 171 -11.50 -4.97 9.18
CA LEU A 171 -11.93 -3.67 9.69
C LEU A 171 -10.92 -3.10 10.71
N LEU A 172 -10.45 -3.93 11.65
CA LEU A 172 -9.43 -3.52 12.63
C LEU A 172 -8.11 -3.15 11.94
N SER A 173 -7.63 -3.99 11.01
CA SER A 173 -6.41 -3.72 10.27
C SER A 173 -6.52 -2.49 9.36
N LEU A 174 -7.71 -2.23 8.81
CA LEU A 174 -7.98 -1.00 8.05
C LEU A 174 -7.97 0.24 8.96
N ALA A 175 -8.48 0.13 10.18
CA ALA A 175 -8.42 1.21 11.16
C ALA A 175 -6.96 1.54 11.56
N LEU A 176 -6.09 0.52 11.73
CA LEU A 176 -4.66 0.72 11.97
C LEU A 176 -3.98 1.43 10.78
N LEU A 177 -4.32 1.05 9.55
CA LEU A 177 -3.81 1.70 8.34
C LEU A 177 -4.27 3.16 8.25
N ILE A 178 -5.54 3.46 8.55
CA ILE A 178 -6.05 4.84 8.60
C ILE A 178 -5.30 5.64 9.68
N ASN A 179 -5.08 5.05 10.85
CA ASN A 179 -4.31 5.68 11.93
C ASN A 179 -2.92 6.12 11.45
N ILE A 180 -2.13 5.21 10.87
CA ILE A 180 -0.77 5.58 10.45
C ILE A 180 -0.76 6.57 9.29
N VAL A 181 -1.67 6.47 8.32
CA VAL A 181 -1.76 7.45 7.23
C VAL A 181 -2.12 8.84 7.78
N THR A 182 -3.01 8.91 8.76
CA THR A 182 -3.35 10.16 9.45
C THR A 182 -2.14 10.74 10.18
N ILE A 183 -1.41 9.93 10.96
CA ILE A 183 -0.18 10.35 11.65
C ILE A 183 0.85 10.86 10.63
N ALA A 184 1.01 10.17 9.51
CA ALA A 184 1.94 10.55 8.45
C ALA A 184 1.62 11.94 7.87
N ILE A 185 0.35 12.23 7.60
CA ILE A 185 -0.10 13.53 7.09
C ILE A 185 0.11 14.63 8.15
N LEU A 186 -0.27 14.35 9.40
CA LEU A 186 -0.15 15.30 10.52
C LEU A 186 1.31 15.51 10.99
N SER A 187 2.25 14.71 10.50
CA SER A 187 3.69 14.85 10.74
C SER A 187 4.42 15.60 9.61
N MET A 188 3.75 15.90 8.49
CA MET A 188 4.33 16.68 7.39
C MET A 188 4.44 18.17 7.77
N PRO A 189 5.44 18.91 7.25
CA PRO A 189 5.54 20.36 7.44
C PRO A 189 4.46 21.09 6.60
N SER A 190 3.25 21.13 7.12
CA SER A 190 2.04 21.65 6.48
C SER A 190 1.23 22.47 7.48
N PRO A 191 0.24 23.27 7.02
CA PRO A 191 -0.69 23.97 7.94
C PRO A 191 -1.49 23.06 8.87
N PHE A 192 -1.57 21.77 8.57
CA PHE A 192 -2.27 20.77 9.39
C PHE A 192 -1.34 19.97 10.30
N ARG A 193 -0.05 20.36 10.40
CA ARG A 193 0.92 19.66 11.25
C ARG A 193 0.50 19.72 12.72
N VAL A 194 0.43 18.55 13.35
CA VAL A 194 0.11 18.38 14.78
C VAL A 194 1.31 17.82 15.55
N PHE A 195 2.12 16.97 14.90
CA PHE A 195 3.31 16.40 15.48
C PHE A 195 4.53 17.23 15.09
N PHE A 196 5.06 17.99 16.05
CA PHE A 196 6.20 18.91 15.82
C PHE A 196 7.56 18.28 16.10
N ASN A 197 7.62 16.97 16.34
CA ASN A 197 8.87 16.23 16.46
C ASN A 197 9.68 16.37 15.17
N GLU A 198 11.00 16.57 15.33
CA GLU A 198 11.93 16.61 14.19
C GLU A 198 12.70 15.27 14.09
N PRO A 199 12.99 14.87 12.85
CA PRO A 199 12.61 15.51 11.58
C PRO A 199 11.11 15.37 11.30
N GLY A 200 10.50 16.35 10.59
CA GLY A 200 9.16 16.18 10.05
C GLY A 200 9.12 15.08 9.00
N ASN A 201 7.92 14.57 8.67
CA ASN A 201 7.75 13.51 7.66
C ASN A 201 7.94 14.06 6.24
N THR A 202 9.19 14.28 5.84
CA THR A 202 9.56 14.77 4.50
C THR A 202 10.16 13.70 3.61
N ILE A 203 10.82 12.70 4.20
CA ILE A 203 11.55 11.66 3.45
C ILE A 203 10.65 10.89 2.48
N VAL A 204 9.37 10.70 2.82
CA VAL A 204 8.39 9.99 1.97
C VAL A 204 8.07 10.71 0.66
N THR A 205 8.52 11.98 0.50
CA THR A 205 8.39 12.73 -0.76
C THR A 205 9.58 12.55 -1.69
N THR A 206 10.63 11.85 -1.26
CA THR A 206 11.86 11.62 -2.02
C THR A 206 11.91 10.22 -2.62
N PHE A 207 12.63 10.06 -3.73
CA PHE A 207 12.87 8.75 -4.33
C PHE A 207 13.90 7.95 -3.52
N PRO A 208 13.69 6.66 -3.23
CA PRO A 208 12.56 5.80 -3.65
C PRO A 208 11.41 5.74 -2.63
N PHE A 209 11.47 6.44 -1.53
CA PHE A 209 10.50 6.37 -0.42
C PHE A 209 9.11 6.87 -0.83
N ILE A 210 9.00 7.62 -1.93
CA ILE A 210 7.74 8.07 -2.53
C ILE A 210 6.82 6.89 -2.89
N PHE A 211 7.35 5.69 -3.14
CA PHE A 211 6.55 4.49 -3.40
C PHE A 211 5.75 4.02 -2.19
N LEU A 212 6.10 4.46 -0.98
CA LEU A 212 5.31 4.17 0.22
C LEU A 212 3.90 4.77 0.11
N PRO A 213 3.70 6.10 0.03
CA PRO A 213 2.36 6.70 -0.05
C PRO A 213 1.68 6.48 -1.41
N THR A 214 2.44 6.20 -2.49
CA THR A 214 1.88 6.16 -3.85
C THR A 214 1.58 4.77 -4.37
N PHE A 215 2.12 3.72 -3.74
CA PHE A 215 1.87 2.33 -4.11
C PHE A 215 1.61 1.41 -2.91
N LEU A 216 2.52 1.36 -1.92
CA LEU A 216 2.41 0.38 -0.82
C LEU A 216 1.20 0.66 0.07
N VAL A 217 0.92 1.91 0.41
CA VAL A 217 -0.29 2.31 1.15
C VAL A 217 -1.56 2.04 0.33
N PRO A 218 -1.69 2.49 -0.93
CA PRO A 218 -2.82 2.12 -1.79
C PRO A 218 -3.00 0.60 -1.94
N LEU A 219 -1.91 -0.17 -2.04
CA LEU A 219 -1.98 -1.64 -2.09
C LEU A 219 -2.61 -2.21 -0.82
N ALA A 220 -2.22 -1.74 0.37
CA ALA A 220 -2.80 -2.19 1.63
C ALA A 220 -4.31 -1.92 1.68
N TYR A 221 -4.74 -0.71 1.31
CA TYR A 221 -6.16 -0.38 1.19
C TYR A 221 -6.88 -1.30 0.18
N GLY A 222 -6.29 -1.50 -0.99
CA GLY A 222 -6.86 -2.35 -2.04
C GLY A 222 -7.07 -3.79 -1.59
N LEU A 223 -6.09 -4.38 -0.90
CA LEU A 223 -6.19 -5.73 -0.36
C LEU A 223 -7.33 -5.85 0.66
N HIS A 224 -7.53 -4.85 1.54
CA HIS A 224 -8.65 -4.81 2.47
C HIS A 224 -10.00 -4.65 1.74
N PHE A 225 -10.09 -3.72 0.77
CA PHE A 225 -11.33 -3.50 0.03
C PHE A 225 -11.73 -4.73 -0.79
N PHE A 226 -10.78 -5.39 -1.47
CA PHE A 226 -11.05 -6.62 -2.21
C PHE A 226 -11.46 -7.76 -1.29
N SER A 227 -10.79 -7.90 -0.14
CA SER A 227 -11.13 -8.91 0.87
C SER A 227 -12.53 -8.69 1.43
N LEU A 228 -12.85 -7.48 1.88
CA LEU A 228 -14.17 -7.12 2.39
C LEU A 228 -15.25 -7.31 1.34
N ARG A 229 -15.02 -6.82 0.11
CA ARG A 229 -15.97 -7.03 -0.98
C ARG A 229 -16.24 -8.51 -1.23
N LYS A 230 -15.17 -9.35 -1.31
CA LYS A 230 -15.35 -10.79 -1.50
C LYS A 230 -16.13 -11.44 -0.35
N LEU A 231 -15.81 -11.09 0.89
CA LEU A 231 -16.49 -11.60 2.09
C LEU A 231 -17.97 -11.18 2.15
N LEU A 232 -18.32 -10.01 1.57
CA LEU A 232 -19.70 -9.48 1.56
C LEU A 232 -20.49 -9.87 0.32
N MET A 233 -19.87 -10.49 -0.70
CA MET A 233 -20.62 -11.05 -1.83
C MET A 233 -21.52 -12.18 -1.32
N LYS A 234 -22.79 -12.16 -1.74
CA LYS A 234 -23.66 -13.33 -1.62
C LYS A 234 -23.21 -14.37 -2.66
N GLU A 235 -23.04 -15.60 -2.24
CA GLU A 235 -22.85 -16.75 -3.13
C GLU A 235 -24.03 -16.93 -4.04
#